data_26fcafa47ed971f153830e60eaf83277
#
_entry.id   26fcafa47ed971f153830e60eaf83277
#
_cell.length_a   1.000
_cell.length_b   1.000
_cell.length_c   1.000
_cell.angle_alpha   90.00
_cell.angle_beta   90.00
_cell.angle_gamma   90.00
#
_symmetry.space_group_name_H-M   'P 1'
#
loop_
_entity.id
_entity.type
_entity.pdbx_description
1 polymer ?
#
loop_
_entity_poly.entity_id
_entity_poly.type
_entity_poly.pdbx_seq_one_letter_code
_entity_poly.pdbx_strand_id
1 'polypeptide(L)'
;MNGMMLQGFSWYLPSDGQHWRRIAERAPELAARGFTAVWLPPAYKGQAGVNDVGYGVYDLWDLGEFDQRDTVRTKYGERDDYLACIKALQAEGIQVLGDIVLNHKMGGDELETVKAIEVDPSNREVDVGEETEITTWSRFTFPGRAGKLDDFIWDASCFTGCDWNEEEKRTALWRFAGKHWAEDVDHSENANFDYLMGMNVDLSDERVYGQLVKWGKWYLQTTGLDGLRLDALKHMSREFYQRWLAEMRASVDHELFVVGEYWTHSLDALRAYIGAEESLSLFDVPLHFNFFNASQNPDGLDFTHIFDGSLVTADPIRTVTFVENHDTQPDQALESTVGHWFKPAAYALILLREAGYPCVFFADLYGLPNDGIPAVAELPLLMEIREDFAFGKQNDYFDEPDIVGWTREGSEEGAGCAVVLSRQDGGAKLMNVGAAHAGESWVCVLGEENTVQIDDEGWAHFPAGNALVSVYLPEDAPEILSNIPIIVRSNRED
;
A
#
# COMPACT_ATOMS: atom_id res chain seq x y z
N MET A 1 21.27 1.94 -4.85
CA MET A 1 20.56 1.08 -3.86
C MET A 1 19.18 0.76 -4.41
N ASN A 2 18.82 -0.52 -4.50
CA ASN A 2 17.51 -1.00 -4.95
C ASN A 2 16.55 -1.09 -3.75
N GLY A 3 16.04 0.04 -3.26
CA GLY A 3 15.14 0.07 -2.12
C GLY A 3 13.80 -0.62 -2.36
N MET A 4 13.17 -1.11 -1.28
CA MET A 4 11.79 -1.62 -1.27
C MET A 4 11.08 -1.25 0.04
N MET A 5 9.77 -1.13 -0.04
CA MET A 5 8.88 -0.85 1.10
C MET A 5 8.23 -2.14 1.58
N LEU A 6 8.01 -2.27 2.88
CA LEU A 6 7.09 -3.24 3.46
C LEU A 6 5.79 -2.51 3.87
N GLN A 7 4.63 -2.96 3.40
CA GLN A 7 3.39 -2.74 4.14
C GLN A 7 3.42 -3.64 5.37
N GLY A 8 3.71 -3.08 6.54
CA GLY A 8 4.05 -3.82 7.76
C GLY A 8 2.85 -4.41 8.50
N PHE A 9 1.71 -4.60 7.85
CA PHE A 9 0.50 -5.14 8.48
C PHE A 9 -0.44 -5.81 7.47
N SER A 10 -1.47 -6.46 8.01
CA SER A 10 -2.55 -7.09 7.28
C SER A 10 -3.87 -6.86 8.03
N TRP A 11 -5.00 -6.93 7.35
CA TRP A 11 -6.32 -6.78 7.95
C TRP A 11 -6.57 -7.80 9.08
N TYR A 12 -6.19 -9.04 8.84
CA TYR A 12 -6.45 -10.20 9.72
C TYR A 12 -5.40 -10.43 10.81
N LEU A 13 -4.57 -9.43 11.13
CA LEU A 13 -3.66 -9.55 12.27
C LEU A 13 -4.43 -9.76 13.59
N PRO A 14 -3.87 -10.54 14.54
CA PRO A 14 -4.50 -10.76 15.83
C PRO A 14 -4.61 -9.47 16.64
N SER A 15 -5.73 -9.33 17.39
CA SER A 15 -5.99 -8.19 18.28
C SER A 15 -5.31 -8.34 19.64
N ASP A 16 -4.04 -8.77 19.68
CA ASP A 16 -3.32 -9.13 20.92
C ASP A 16 -2.42 -8.02 21.48
N GLY A 17 -2.34 -6.88 20.78
CA GLY A 17 -1.53 -5.74 21.21
C GLY A 17 -0.02 -5.94 21.14
N GLN A 18 0.46 -6.92 20.34
CA GLN A 18 1.88 -7.24 20.25
C GLN A 18 2.51 -6.87 18.91
N HIS A 19 1.75 -6.28 18.00
CA HIS A 19 2.22 -6.09 16.63
C HIS A 19 3.41 -5.12 16.55
N TRP A 20 3.35 -4.00 17.28
CA TRP A 20 4.48 -3.05 17.33
C TRP A 20 5.78 -3.70 17.79
N ARG A 21 5.71 -4.56 18.82
CA ARG A 21 6.88 -5.29 19.33
C ARG A 21 7.39 -6.30 18.31
N ARG A 22 6.48 -7.02 17.62
CA ARG A 22 6.86 -7.98 16.55
C ARG A 22 7.59 -7.29 15.41
N ILE A 23 7.13 -6.13 14.96
CA ILE A 23 7.82 -5.37 13.92
C ILE A 23 9.16 -4.85 14.43
N ALA A 24 9.22 -4.31 15.66
CA ALA A 24 10.48 -3.86 16.27
C ALA A 24 11.52 -4.98 16.36
N GLU A 25 11.12 -6.19 16.80
CA GLU A 25 11.99 -7.36 16.88
C GLU A 25 12.50 -7.83 15.51
N ARG A 26 11.74 -7.55 14.44
CA ARG A 26 12.10 -7.89 13.07
C ARG A 26 12.96 -6.82 12.37
N ALA A 27 13.17 -5.67 12.97
CA ALA A 27 13.89 -4.57 12.32
C ALA A 27 15.26 -4.99 11.73
N PRO A 28 16.13 -5.75 12.45
CA PRO A 28 17.38 -6.23 11.87
C PRO A 28 17.19 -7.21 10.70
N GLU A 29 16.16 -8.08 10.77
CA GLU A 29 15.82 -8.99 9.67
C GLU A 29 15.35 -8.22 8.44
N LEU A 30 14.47 -7.19 8.63
CA LEU A 30 13.96 -6.37 7.55
C LEU A 30 15.08 -5.58 6.86
N ALA A 31 16.00 -5.00 7.63
CA ALA A 31 17.17 -4.33 7.08
C ALA A 31 18.06 -5.29 6.28
N ALA A 32 18.33 -6.49 6.82
CA ALA A 32 19.13 -7.52 6.16
C ALA A 32 18.47 -8.10 4.89
N ARG A 33 17.16 -7.86 4.69
CA ARG A 33 16.41 -8.21 3.48
C ARG A 33 16.28 -7.05 2.48
N GLY A 34 16.97 -5.93 2.71
CA GLY A 34 16.98 -4.78 1.81
C GLY A 34 15.74 -3.87 1.90
N PHE A 35 14.90 -3.97 2.95
CA PHE A 35 13.83 -3.00 3.15
C PHE A 35 14.39 -1.63 3.54
N THR A 36 14.00 -0.61 2.78
CA THR A 36 14.39 0.78 3.01
C THR A 36 13.28 1.61 3.63
N ALA A 37 12.04 1.10 3.62
CA ALA A 37 10.91 1.72 4.28
C ALA A 37 9.90 0.69 4.81
N VAL A 38 9.19 1.05 5.90
CA VAL A 38 8.04 0.30 6.42
C VAL A 38 6.87 1.25 6.59
N TRP A 39 5.74 0.95 5.96
CA TRP A 39 4.45 1.57 6.19
C TRP A 39 3.73 0.83 7.32
N LEU A 40 3.53 1.52 8.45
CA LEU A 40 2.82 1.03 9.62
C LEU A 40 1.32 1.38 9.54
N PRO A 41 0.42 0.55 10.10
CA PRO A 41 -1.02 0.84 10.11
C PRO A 41 -1.36 2.08 10.94
N PRO A 42 -2.59 2.64 10.81
CA PRO A 42 -3.03 3.76 11.64
C PRO A 42 -2.84 3.44 13.12
N ALA A 43 -2.13 4.32 13.84
CA ALA A 43 -1.70 4.06 15.22
C ALA A 43 -2.65 4.62 16.29
N TYR A 44 -3.62 5.43 15.88
CA TYR A 44 -4.55 6.10 16.79
C TYR A 44 -5.80 5.25 17.09
N LYS A 45 -6.54 5.66 18.14
CA LYS A 45 -7.69 4.91 18.63
C LYS A 45 -8.83 4.87 17.61
N GLY A 46 -9.24 3.65 17.25
CA GLY A 46 -10.43 3.39 16.45
C GLY A 46 -11.68 3.12 17.32
N GLN A 47 -12.86 3.22 16.69
CA GLN A 47 -14.16 3.04 17.35
C GLN A 47 -14.35 1.65 17.95
N ALA A 48 -13.80 0.60 17.32
CA ALA A 48 -13.91 -0.78 17.77
C ALA A 48 -12.83 -1.18 18.79
N GLY A 49 -12.08 -0.20 19.34
CA GLY A 49 -11.08 -0.43 20.36
C GLY A 49 -9.99 -1.41 19.92
N VAL A 50 -9.79 -2.48 20.68
CA VAL A 50 -8.75 -3.50 20.36
C VAL A 50 -8.97 -4.27 19.06
N ASN A 51 -10.17 -4.22 18.50
CA ASN A 51 -10.50 -4.91 17.25
C ASN A 51 -10.44 -4.00 16.01
N ASP A 52 -10.25 -2.69 16.21
CA ASP A 52 -10.16 -1.74 15.10
C ASP A 52 -8.81 -1.85 14.40
N VAL A 53 -8.85 -2.02 13.09
CA VAL A 53 -7.62 -2.04 12.25
C VAL A 53 -7.03 -0.63 12.05
N GLY A 54 -7.69 0.41 12.57
CA GLY A 54 -7.24 1.80 12.56
C GLY A 54 -8.05 2.72 11.64
N TYR A 55 -8.83 2.16 10.71
CA TYR A 55 -9.62 2.95 9.76
C TYR A 55 -10.98 3.40 10.32
N GLY A 56 -11.45 2.84 11.41
CA GLY A 56 -12.61 3.35 12.15
C GLY A 56 -12.26 4.51 13.08
N VAL A 57 -11.73 5.61 12.58
CA VAL A 57 -11.09 6.69 13.32
C VAL A 57 -12.00 7.31 14.39
N TYR A 58 -11.62 7.13 15.66
CA TYR A 58 -12.30 7.78 16.79
C TYR A 58 -11.48 8.96 17.31
N ASP A 59 -10.30 8.75 17.89
CA ASP A 59 -9.47 9.81 18.48
C ASP A 59 -8.04 9.80 17.92
N LEU A 60 -7.75 10.75 17.06
CA LEU A 60 -6.43 10.92 16.43
C LEU A 60 -5.31 11.20 17.46
N TRP A 61 -5.64 11.76 18.63
CA TRP A 61 -4.67 12.11 19.67
C TRP A 61 -4.35 10.95 20.64
N ASP A 62 -5.07 9.84 20.55
CA ASP A 62 -4.86 8.67 21.41
C ASP A 62 -4.13 7.55 20.65
N LEU A 63 -2.84 7.45 20.86
CA LEU A 63 -1.97 6.41 20.27
C LEU A 63 -1.96 5.12 21.09
N GLY A 64 -2.97 4.87 21.91
CA GLY A 64 -3.04 3.73 22.82
C GLY A 64 -2.51 4.05 24.21
N GLU A 65 -2.84 5.24 24.74
CA GLU A 65 -2.44 5.69 26.08
C GLU A 65 -3.60 6.13 26.98
N PHE A 66 -4.82 6.23 26.44
CA PHE A 66 -6.00 6.59 27.20
C PHE A 66 -7.02 5.45 27.22
N ASP A 67 -7.70 5.27 28.37
CA ASP A 67 -8.80 4.30 28.49
C ASP A 67 -10.03 4.83 27.77
N GLN A 68 -10.17 4.45 26.50
CA GLN A 68 -11.24 4.81 25.60
C GLN A 68 -11.66 3.60 24.77
N ARG A 69 -12.94 3.48 24.46
CA ARG A 69 -13.45 2.31 23.72
C ARG A 69 -13.12 0.98 24.41
N ASP A 70 -13.30 0.96 25.75
CA ASP A 70 -13.07 -0.21 26.62
C ASP A 70 -11.62 -0.74 26.61
N THR A 71 -10.67 0.09 26.24
CA THR A 71 -9.24 -0.29 26.20
C THR A 71 -8.29 0.90 26.28
N VAL A 72 -7.11 0.68 26.86
CA VAL A 72 -6.00 1.62 26.76
C VAL A 72 -5.28 1.44 25.42
N ARG A 73 -4.87 0.23 25.09
CA ARG A 73 -4.13 -0.07 23.86
C ARG A 73 -5.00 -0.04 22.60
N THR A 74 -4.37 0.09 21.44
CA THR A 74 -4.98 -0.21 20.15
C THR A 74 -4.90 -1.71 19.84
N LYS A 75 -5.38 -2.15 18.67
CA LYS A 75 -5.18 -3.51 18.16
C LYS A 75 -3.71 -3.92 18.18
N TYR A 76 -2.82 -3.00 17.88
CA TYR A 76 -1.41 -3.23 17.62
C TYR A 76 -0.50 -3.07 18.84
N GLY A 77 -0.93 -2.34 19.88
CA GLY A 77 -0.17 -2.12 21.10
C GLY A 77 -0.46 -0.76 21.76
N GLU A 78 0.37 -0.41 22.72
CA GLU A 78 0.34 0.88 23.42
C GLU A 78 1.25 1.90 22.70
N ARG A 79 1.07 3.18 23.04
CA ARG A 79 1.86 4.29 22.50
C ARG A 79 3.38 4.08 22.61
N ASP A 80 3.84 3.62 23.76
CA ASP A 80 5.28 3.45 23.98
C ASP A 80 5.86 2.31 23.12
N ASP A 81 5.08 1.26 22.86
CA ASP A 81 5.45 0.18 21.93
C ASP A 81 5.53 0.71 20.48
N TYR A 82 4.59 1.58 20.07
CA TYR A 82 4.61 2.22 18.76
C TYR A 82 5.86 3.08 18.56
N LEU A 83 6.17 3.95 19.53
CA LEU A 83 7.36 4.80 19.48
C LEU A 83 8.67 3.98 19.52
N ALA A 84 8.69 2.88 20.27
CA ALA A 84 9.82 1.95 20.30
C ALA A 84 10.00 1.23 18.95
N CYS A 85 8.90 0.85 18.29
CA CYS A 85 8.90 0.24 16.96
C CYS A 85 9.53 1.17 15.91
N ILE A 86 9.09 2.42 15.86
CA ILE A 86 9.65 3.43 14.94
C ILE A 86 11.17 3.57 15.16
N LYS A 87 11.59 3.72 16.40
CA LYS A 87 13.02 3.87 16.73
C LYS A 87 13.84 2.63 16.38
N ALA A 88 13.29 1.42 16.55
CA ALA A 88 13.96 0.18 16.20
C ALA A 88 14.20 0.08 14.70
N LEU A 89 13.19 0.41 13.88
CA LEU A 89 13.32 0.45 12.42
C LEU A 89 14.33 1.51 11.96
N GLN A 90 14.24 2.72 12.50
CA GLN A 90 15.16 3.81 12.17
C GLN A 90 16.62 3.54 12.60
N ALA A 91 16.82 2.79 13.68
CA ALA A 91 18.16 2.37 14.12
C ALA A 91 18.86 1.44 13.12
N GLU A 92 18.08 0.70 12.32
CA GLU A 92 18.56 -0.15 11.22
C GLU A 92 18.59 0.59 9.86
N GLY A 93 18.33 1.90 9.83
CA GLY A 93 18.32 2.71 8.62
C GLY A 93 17.05 2.60 7.78
N ILE A 94 15.98 2.03 8.33
CA ILE A 94 14.68 1.88 7.64
C ILE A 94 13.81 3.09 7.94
N GLN A 95 13.32 3.76 6.89
CA GLN A 95 12.35 4.85 7.01
C GLN A 95 10.98 4.31 7.46
N VAL A 96 10.27 5.07 8.28
CA VAL A 96 8.95 4.66 8.79
C VAL A 96 7.87 5.63 8.32
N LEU A 97 6.84 5.08 7.67
CA LEU A 97 5.67 5.81 7.22
C LEU A 97 4.49 5.55 8.16
N GLY A 98 3.84 6.63 8.59
CA GLY A 98 2.55 6.56 9.30
C GLY A 98 1.37 6.62 8.34
N ASP A 99 0.34 5.86 8.63
CA ASP A 99 -0.93 5.89 7.89
C ASP A 99 -1.81 7.04 8.37
N ILE A 100 -2.31 7.86 7.46
CA ILE A 100 -3.06 9.09 7.74
C ILE A 100 -4.49 8.97 7.21
N VAL A 101 -5.46 8.87 8.11
CA VAL A 101 -6.88 8.72 7.82
C VAL A 101 -7.64 9.94 8.33
N LEU A 102 -7.98 10.88 7.46
CA LEU A 102 -8.60 12.16 7.81
C LEU A 102 -9.96 12.39 7.16
N ASN A 103 -10.44 11.50 6.29
CA ASN A 103 -11.68 11.64 5.58
C ASN A 103 -12.91 11.62 6.51
N HIS A 104 -12.87 10.78 7.53
CA HIS A 104 -14.05 10.51 8.38
C HIS A 104 -13.70 10.27 9.85
N LYS A 105 -14.75 10.32 10.69
CA LYS A 105 -14.70 9.87 12.08
C LYS A 105 -15.81 8.89 12.38
N MET A 106 -15.58 7.97 13.31
CA MET A 106 -16.54 6.93 13.68
C MET A 106 -16.67 6.81 15.21
N GLY A 107 -17.86 6.44 15.66
CA GLY A 107 -18.11 6.15 17.06
C GLY A 107 -18.22 7.40 17.95
N GLY A 108 -18.98 8.41 17.56
CA GLY A 108 -19.27 9.58 18.41
C GLY A 108 -19.74 9.19 19.82
N ASP A 109 -19.45 10.03 20.80
CA ASP A 109 -19.76 9.79 22.23
C ASP A 109 -21.21 10.15 22.57
N GLU A 110 -21.75 11.16 21.87
CA GLU A 110 -23.10 11.70 22.16
C GLU A 110 -23.87 11.90 20.85
N LEU A 111 -25.19 11.79 20.98
CA LEU A 111 -26.15 12.07 19.90
C LEU A 111 -26.38 13.57 19.76
N GLU A 112 -26.54 14.04 18.53
CA GLU A 112 -27.01 15.35 18.19
C GLU A 112 -28.18 15.24 17.20
N THR A 113 -29.17 16.15 17.31
CA THR A 113 -30.21 16.30 16.31
C THR A 113 -29.77 17.39 15.34
N VAL A 114 -29.69 17.05 14.06
CA VAL A 114 -29.23 17.92 12.99
C VAL A 114 -30.24 17.94 11.85
N LYS A 115 -30.32 19.05 11.15
CA LYS A 115 -31.05 19.12 9.88
C LYS A 115 -30.21 18.54 8.76
N ALA A 116 -30.81 17.67 7.98
CA ALA A 116 -30.13 17.00 6.86
C ALA A 116 -31.07 16.73 5.70
N ILE A 117 -30.52 16.48 4.55
CA ILE A 117 -31.23 16.07 3.34
C ILE A 117 -30.69 14.70 2.95
N GLU A 118 -31.58 13.74 2.73
CA GLU A 118 -31.18 12.46 2.17
C GLU A 118 -30.78 12.65 0.70
N VAL A 119 -29.66 12.08 0.31
CA VAL A 119 -29.16 12.13 -1.07
C VAL A 119 -29.14 10.75 -1.70
N ASP A 120 -29.23 10.69 -3.03
CA ASP A 120 -29.13 9.43 -3.77
C ASP A 120 -27.73 8.86 -3.65
N PRO A 121 -27.55 7.63 -3.13
CA PRO A 121 -26.22 7.03 -2.98
C PRO A 121 -25.50 6.77 -4.32
N SER A 122 -26.24 6.68 -5.43
CA SER A 122 -25.69 6.49 -6.78
C SER A 122 -25.43 7.81 -7.53
N ASN A 123 -26.02 8.90 -7.05
CA ASN A 123 -25.78 10.25 -7.56
C ASN A 123 -25.87 11.25 -6.40
N ARG A 124 -24.80 11.46 -5.69
CA ARG A 124 -24.77 12.21 -4.42
C ARG A 124 -25.04 13.71 -4.56
N GLU A 125 -25.17 14.20 -5.78
CA GLU A 125 -25.59 15.58 -6.08
C GLU A 125 -27.13 15.71 -6.14
N VAL A 126 -27.86 14.59 -6.08
CA VAL A 126 -29.33 14.55 -6.15
C VAL A 126 -29.92 14.39 -4.76
N ASP A 127 -30.71 15.37 -4.32
CA ASP A 127 -31.51 15.30 -3.11
C ASP A 127 -32.72 14.36 -3.34
N VAL A 128 -32.93 13.40 -2.43
CA VAL A 128 -34.04 12.42 -2.53
C VAL A 128 -35.29 12.88 -1.81
N GLY A 129 -35.16 13.82 -0.86
CA GLY A 129 -36.25 14.31 -0.04
C GLY A 129 -36.12 15.78 0.31
N GLU A 130 -37.00 16.23 1.19
CA GLU A 130 -36.91 17.57 1.79
C GLU A 130 -36.01 17.56 3.02
N GLU A 131 -35.55 18.75 3.45
CA GLU A 131 -34.76 18.90 4.68
C GLU A 131 -35.60 18.37 5.86
N THR A 132 -35.02 17.49 6.64
CA THR A 132 -35.60 16.87 7.83
C THR A 132 -34.64 16.87 9.01
N GLU A 133 -35.12 16.64 10.20
CA GLU A 133 -34.28 16.41 11.37
C GLU A 133 -33.92 14.94 11.47
N ILE A 134 -32.63 14.66 11.65
CA ILE A 134 -32.11 13.33 11.96
C ILE A 134 -31.33 13.38 13.27
N THR A 135 -31.23 12.26 13.95
CA THR A 135 -30.41 12.11 15.15
C THR A 135 -29.22 11.17 14.83
N THR A 136 -28.00 11.64 15.05
CA THR A 136 -26.78 10.85 14.71
C THR A 136 -25.67 11.06 15.74
N TRP A 137 -24.69 10.15 15.76
CA TRP A 137 -23.55 10.13 16.68
C TRP A 137 -22.45 11.08 16.20
N SER A 138 -22.69 12.38 16.25
CA SER A 138 -21.82 13.41 15.68
C SER A 138 -20.93 14.13 16.69
N ARG A 139 -21.14 13.91 18.00
CA ARG A 139 -20.38 14.61 19.02
C ARG A 139 -19.31 13.73 19.63
N PHE A 140 -18.04 14.18 19.52
CA PHE A 140 -16.87 13.50 20.04
C PHE A 140 -16.25 14.35 21.14
N THR A 141 -16.34 13.87 22.38
CA THR A 141 -15.90 14.56 23.59
C THR A 141 -14.65 13.92 24.20
N PHE A 142 -14.31 12.73 23.78
CA PHE A 142 -13.13 11.97 24.22
C PHE A 142 -13.01 11.87 25.74
N PRO A 143 -13.99 11.30 26.44
CA PRO A 143 -14.10 11.37 27.90
C PRO A 143 -12.92 10.68 28.60
N GLY A 144 -12.35 9.61 28.03
CA GLY A 144 -11.19 8.94 28.61
C GLY A 144 -9.89 9.77 28.50
N ARG A 145 -9.75 10.60 27.47
CA ARG A 145 -8.63 11.55 27.33
C ARG A 145 -8.84 12.81 28.19
N ALA A 146 -10.08 13.21 28.40
CA ALA A 146 -10.47 14.30 29.32
C ALA A 146 -9.70 15.62 29.07
N GLY A 147 -9.59 16.03 27.80
CA GLY A 147 -8.92 17.28 27.40
C GLY A 147 -7.38 17.25 27.43
N LYS A 148 -6.75 16.12 27.77
CA LYS A 148 -5.28 16.00 27.66
C LYS A 148 -4.87 16.02 26.20
N LEU A 149 -3.70 16.61 25.90
CA LEU A 149 -3.13 16.86 24.60
C LEU A 149 -3.91 17.86 23.74
N ASP A 150 -5.24 17.78 23.74
CA ASP A 150 -6.14 18.66 22.99
C ASP A 150 -7.53 18.65 23.61
N ASP A 151 -8.21 19.79 23.64
CA ASP A 151 -9.55 19.95 24.23
C ASP A 151 -10.64 20.25 23.17
N PHE A 152 -10.31 20.14 21.89
CA PHE A 152 -11.27 20.35 20.81
C PHE A 152 -12.35 19.27 20.82
N ILE A 153 -13.58 19.72 20.80
CA ILE A 153 -14.77 18.89 20.71
C ILE A 153 -15.26 18.94 19.26
N TRP A 154 -15.41 17.77 18.66
CA TRP A 154 -16.05 17.65 17.37
C TRP A 154 -17.55 17.58 17.59
N ASP A 155 -18.31 18.36 16.84
CA ASP A 155 -19.76 18.36 16.81
C ASP A 155 -20.26 18.32 15.37
N ALA A 156 -21.57 18.25 15.16
CA ALA A 156 -22.16 18.15 13.83
C ALA A 156 -21.69 19.23 12.86
N SER A 157 -21.29 20.42 13.34
CA SER A 157 -20.79 21.49 12.47
C SER A 157 -19.44 21.21 11.83
N CYS A 158 -18.70 20.22 12.35
CA CYS A 158 -17.40 19.77 11.82
C CYS A 158 -17.53 18.77 10.65
N PHE A 159 -18.74 18.40 10.28
CA PHE A 159 -19.01 17.35 9.30
C PHE A 159 -19.93 17.83 8.17
N THR A 160 -19.79 17.23 7.00
CA THR A 160 -20.67 17.50 5.84
C THR A 160 -21.87 16.57 5.79
N GLY A 161 -21.76 15.36 6.38
CA GLY A 161 -22.82 14.37 6.35
C GLY A 161 -22.46 13.07 7.09
N CYS A 162 -23.41 12.13 7.05
CA CYS A 162 -23.26 10.81 7.68
C CYS A 162 -24.13 9.76 6.97
N ASP A 163 -23.99 8.48 7.39
CA ASP A 163 -24.74 7.36 6.83
C ASP A 163 -25.77 6.73 7.81
N TRP A 164 -25.98 7.33 8.99
CA TRP A 164 -26.83 6.75 10.02
C TRP A 164 -27.80 7.74 10.66
N ASN A 165 -29.10 7.36 10.71
CA ASN A 165 -30.10 8.03 11.52
C ASN A 165 -30.50 7.13 12.70
N GLU A 166 -30.13 7.55 13.91
CA GLU A 166 -30.33 6.77 15.14
C GLU A 166 -31.82 6.65 15.53
N GLU A 167 -32.62 7.65 15.27
CA GLU A 167 -34.03 7.63 15.60
C GLU A 167 -34.79 6.60 14.76
N GLU A 168 -34.53 6.57 13.47
CA GLU A 168 -35.15 5.62 12.54
C GLU A 168 -34.43 4.26 12.48
N LYS A 169 -33.23 4.15 13.10
CA LYS A 169 -32.34 2.98 12.95
C LYS A 169 -32.10 2.61 11.48
N ARG A 170 -31.87 3.63 10.66
CA ARG A 170 -31.79 3.50 9.20
C ARG A 170 -30.44 3.98 8.66
N THR A 171 -29.87 3.18 7.79
CA THR A 171 -28.73 3.56 6.95
C THR A 171 -29.25 4.25 5.70
N ALA A 172 -28.81 5.47 5.46
CA ALA A 172 -28.96 6.21 4.22
C ALA A 172 -27.90 7.33 4.21
N LEU A 173 -27.59 7.88 3.05
CA LEU A 173 -26.64 8.97 2.97
C LEU A 173 -27.33 10.31 3.24
N TRP A 174 -26.90 11.00 4.29
CA TRP A 174 -27.44 12.25 4.77
C TRP A 174 -26.41 13.37 4.61
N ARG A 175 -26.71 14.37 3.80
CA ARG A 175 -25.94 15.62 3.74
C ARG A 175 -26.53 16.61 4.73
N PHE A 176 -25.71 17.21 5.59
CA PHE A 176 -26.19 18.18 6.59
C PHE A 176 -26.65 19.48 5.94
N ALA A 177 -27.68 20.09 6.47
CA ALA A 177 -28.26 21.31 5.93
C ALA A 177 -27.23 22.45 5.90
N GLY A 178 -27.10 23.08 4.74
CA GLY A 178 -26.12 24.15 4.50
C GLY A 178 -24.68 23.68 4.29
N LYS A 179 -24.43 22.37 4.28
CA LYS A 179 -23.14 21.78 3.90
C LYS A 179 -23.18 21.30 2.46
N HIS A 180 -21.99 21.18 1.86
CA HIS A 180 -21.77 20.73 0.49
C HIS A 180 -20.67 19.67 0.48
N TRP A 181 -20.75 18.74 -0.46
CA TRP A 181 -19.64 17.85 -0.77
C TRP A 181 -18.48 18.65 -1.37
N ALA A 182 -17.25 18.23 -1.14
CA ALA A 182 -16.09 18.82 -1.80
C ALA A 182 -16.21 18.67 -3.33
N GLU A 183 -15.84 19.71 -4.09
CA GLU A 183 -15.93 19.70 -5.55
C GLU A 183 -14.67 19.17 -6.22
N ASP A 184 -13.52 19.18 -5.55
CA ASP A 184 -12.21 18.78 -6.08
C ASP A 184 -11.81 17.34 -5.74
N VAL A 185 -12.81 16.46 -5.67
CA VAL A 185 -12.72 15.02 -5.47
C VAL A 185 -12.95 14.25 -6.77
N ASP A 186 -13.00 12.91 -6.71
CA ASP A 186 -13.36 12.09 -7.86
C ASP A 186 -14.86 12.19 -8.19
N HIS A 187 -15.21 12.34 -9.45
CA HIS A 187 -16.58 12.41 -9.97
C HIS A 187 -16.93 11.22 -10.88
N SER A 188 -16.03 10.28 -11.07
CA SER A 188 -16.24 9.14 -11.97
C SER A 188 -17.25 8.13 -11.44
N GLU A 189 -17.45 8.12 -10.12
CA GLU A 189 -18.42 7.26 -9.44
C GLU A 189 -19.35 8.12 -8.56
N ASN A 190 -20.63 7.75 -8.50
CA ASN A 190 -21.67 8.38 -7.68
C ASN A 190 -21.80 9.91 -7.90
N ALA A 191 -21.36 10.43 -9.05
CA ALA A 191 -21.28 11.84 -9.45
C ALA A 191 -20.37 12.71 -8.56
N ASN A 192 -20.19 12.38 -7.30
CA ASN A 192 -19.27 13.00 -6.36
C ASN A 192 -18.88 11.97 -5.28
N PHE A 193 -17.58 11.76 -5.06
CA PHE A 193 -17.12 10.71 -4.15
C PHE A 193 -16.47 11.26 -2.88
N ASP A 194 -16.83 12.47 -2.43
CA ASP A 194 -16.36 13.03 -1.15
C ASP A 194 -16.73 12.14 0.05
N TYR A 195 -17.97 11.64 0.10
CA TYR A 195 -18.38 10.75 1.18
C TYR A 195 -17.81 9.33 1.02
N LEU A 196 -17.17 8.80 2.06
CA LEU A 196 -16.73 7.41 2.14
C LEU A 196 -17.53 6.61 3.16
N MET A 197 -17.46 6.98 4.43
CA MET A 197 -18.15 6.31 5.54
C MET A 197 -18.29 7.21 6.78
N GLY A 198 -19.14 6.81 7.73
CA GLY A 198 -19.26 7.42 9.04
C GLY A 198 -19.63 8.90 9.02
N MET A 199 -18.96 9.70 9.82
CA MET A 199 -19.09 11.15 9.87
C MET A 199 -18.06 11.77 8.92
N ASN A 200 -18.49 12.25 7.75
CA ASN A 200 -17.62 12.87 6.75
C ASN A 200 -17.09 14.21 7.23
N VAL A 201 -15.78 14.34 7.33
CA VAL A 201 -15.13 15.54 7.89
C VAL A 201 -15.26 16.72 6.91
N ASP A 202 -15.72 17.87 7.39
CA ASP A 202 -15.75 19.11 6.60
C ASP A 202 -14.36 19.73 6.49
N LEU A 203 -13.61 19.32 5.48
CA LEU A 203 -12.26 19.80 5.23
C LEU A 203 -12.19 21.26 4.76
N SER A 204 -13.34 21.87 4.42
CA SER A 204 -13.46 23.28 4.05
C SER A 204 -13.62 24.20 5.25
N ASP A 205 -13.98 23.68 6.43
CA ASP A 205 -14.08 24.46 7.67
C ASP A 205 -12.69 24.77 8.22
N GLU A 206 -12.31 26.03 8.28
CA GLU A 206 -10.98 26.48 8.74
C GLU A 206 -10.67 26.11 10.20
N ARG A 207 -11.69 25.89 11.05
CA ARG A 207 -11.49 25.36 12.43
C ARG A 207 -11.06 23.90 12.39
N VAL A 208 -11.72 23.12 11.55
CA VAL A 208 -11.40 21.71 11.33
C VAL A 208 -10.02 21.58 10.69
N TYR A 209 -9.74 22.35 9.64
CA TYR A 209 -8.43 22.41 9.01
C TYR A 209 -7.33 22.74 10.03
N GLY A 210 -7.53 23.80 10.83
CA GLY A 210 -6.56 24.20 11.87
C GLY A 210 -6.34 23.11 12.92
N GLN A 211 -7.39 22.36 13.26
CA GLN A 211 -7.30 21.25 14.20
C GLN A 211 -6.52 20.06 13.60
N LEU A 212 -6.73 19.74 12.34
CA LEU A 212 -6.00 18.68 11.64
C LEU A 212 -4.52 19.05 11.42
N VAL A 213 -4.22 20.32 11.14
CA VAL A 213 -2.82 20.83 11.09
C VAL A 213 -2.14 20.74 12.45
N LYS A 214 -2.83 21.16 13.52
CA LYS A 214 -2.30 21.06 14.90
C LYS A 214 -2.00 19.61 15.26
N TRP A 215 -2.90 18.70 14.96
CA TRP A 215 -2.71 17.28 15.18
C TRP A 215 -1.53 16.72 14.37
N GLY A 216 -1.48 16.98 13.07
CA GLY A 216 -0.43 16.44 12.21
C GLY A 216 0.97 16.86 12.65
N LYS A 217 1.15 18.15 13.04
CA LYS A 217 2.41 18.64 13.61
C LYS A 217 2.77 17.93 14.91
N TRP A 218 1.81 17.77 15.83
CA TRP A 218 2.03 17.01 17.07
C TRP A 218 2.38 15.54 16.77
N TYR A 219 1.69 14.92 15.81
CA TYR A 219 1.92 13.54 15.44
C TYR A 219 3.34 13.32 14.92
N LEU A 220 3.78 14.12 13.95
CA LEU A 220 5.14 14.07 13.41
C LEU A 220 6.21 14.36 14.50
N GLN A 221 6.01 15.38 15.33
CA GLN A 221 6.93 15.71 16.42
C GLN A 221 7.02 14.62 17.50
N THR A 222 5.90 13.94 17.77
CA THR A 222 5.82 12.88 18.79
C THR A 222 6.45 11.59 18.31
N THR A 223 6.22 11.24 17.04
CA THR A 223 6.60 9.95 16.45
C THR A 223 7.97 9.98 15.79
N GLY A 224 8.36 11.12 15.20
CA GLY A 224 9.58 11.22 14.41
C GLY A 224 9.53 10.42 13.11
N LEU A 225 8.35 10.28 12.50
CA LEU A 225 8.15 9.55 11.24
C LEU A 225 8.91 10.18 10.08
N ASP A 226 9.41 9.37 9.17
CA ASP A 226 10.15 9.76 7.97
C ASP A 226 9.23 10.00 6.76
N GLY A 227 7.99 9.53 6.83
CA GLY A 227 7.04 9.65 5.74
C GLY A 227 5.61 9.38 6.14
N LEU A 228 4.70 9.54 5.19
CA LEU A 228 3.26 9.37 5.36
C LEU A 228 2.67 8.55 4.22
N ARG A 229 1.72 7.68 4.55
CA ARG A 229 0.77 7.12 3.59
C ARG A 229 -0.56 7.84 3.79
N LEU A 230 -1.10 8.41 2.73
CA LEU A 230 -2.37 9.12 2.76
C LEU A 230 -3.49 8.19 2.31
N ASP A 231 -4.44 7.96 3.19
CA ASP A 231 -5.63 7.15 2.94
C ASP A 231 -6.65 7.88 2.06
N ALA A 232 -7.34 7.13 1.22
CA ALA A 232 -8.59 7.53 0.56
C ALA A 232 -8.52 8.86 -0.23
N LEU A 233 -7.42 9.15 -0.93
CA LEU A 233 -7.23 10.41 -1.68
C LEU A 233 -8.36 10.70 -2.67
N LYS A 234 -8.96 9.67 -3.24
CA LYS A 234 -10.11 9.76 -4.16
C LYS A 234 -11.31 10.49 -3.56
N HIS A 235 -11.44 10.39 -2.23
CA HIS A 235 -12.55 10.92 -1.42
C HIS A 235 -12.21 12.23 -0.71
N MET A 236 -11.02 12.78 -0.94
CA MET A 236 -10.51 13.92 -0.19
C MET A 236 -10.26 15.11 -1.10
N SER A 237 -10.60 16.31 -0.61
CA SER A 237 -10.23 17.55 -1.29
C SER A 237 -8.72 17.59 -1.56
N ARG A 238 -8.34 17.72 -2.81
CA ARG A 238 -6.94 17.87 -3.21
C ARG A 238 -6.33 19.16 -2.65
N GLU A 239 -7.08 20.26 -2.65
CA GLU A 239 -6.64 21.54 -2.08
C GLU A 239 -6.34 21.40 -0.59
N PHE A 240 -7.15 20.64 0.16
CA PHE A 240 -6.88 20.35 1.55
C PHE A 240 -5.51 19.68 1.72
N TYR A 241 -5.22 18.61 0.98
CA TYR A 241 -3.93 17.92 1.12
C TYR A 241 -2.74 18.76 0.67
N GLN A 242 -2.87 19.57 -0.38
CA GLN A 242 -1.81 20.50 -0.79
C GLN A 242 -1.44 21.46 0.34
N ARG A 243 -2.44 22.08 0.97
CA ARG A 243 -2.25 22.99 2.10
C ARG A 243 -1.71 22.25 3.32
N TRP A 244 -2.30 21.11 3.67
CA TRP A 244 -1.92 20.33 4.85
C TRP A 244 -0.50 19.78 4.74
N LEU A 245 -0.11 19.20 3.62
CA LEU A 245 1.24 18.69 3.39
C LEU A 245 2.30 19.80 3.42
N ALA A 246 1.99 20.99 2.91
CA ALA A 246 2.90 22.13 3.03
C ALA A 246 3.19 22.47 4.50
N GLU A 247 2.16 22.45 5.36
CA GLU A 247 2.31 22.66 6.82
C GLU A 247 3.09 21.52 7.50
N MET A 248 2.88 20.27 7.08
CA MET A 248 3.59 19.10 7.61
C MET A 248 5.08 19.17 7.26
N ARG A 249 5.42 19.42 5.99
CA ARG A 249 6.81 19.58 5.52
C ARG A 249 7.52 20.73 6.18
N ALA A 250 6.83 21.84 6.43
CA ALA A 250 7.38 22.98 7.16
C ALA A 250 7.64 22.71 8.66
N SER A 251 7.05 21.64 9.21
CA SER A 251 7.17 21.30 10.65
C SER A 251 8.30 20.32 10.99
N VAL A 252 8.96 19.75 9.98
CA VAL A 252 10.07 18.81 10.11
C VAL A 252 11.33 19.37 9.44
N ASP A 253 12.50 18.85 9.78
CA ASP A 253 13.80 19.29 9.27
C ASP A 253 14.43 18.33 8.26
N HIS A 254 13.66 17.34 7.83
CA HIS A 254 14.05 16.33 6.84
C HIS A 254 13.01 16.26 5.70
N GLU A 255 13.39 15.61 4.60
CA GLU A 255 12.46 15.33 3.52
C GLU A 255 11.42 14.30 3.98
N LEU A 256 10.14 14.68 3.86
CA LEU A 256 9.01 13.82 4.22
C LEU A 256 8.53 13.07 2.96
N PHE A 257 8.84 11.77 2.87
CA PHE A 257 8.32 10.94 1.80
C PHE A 257 6.80 10.75 1.96
N VAL A 258 6.05 10.94 0.88
CA VAL A 258 4.59 10.82 0.92
C VAL A 258 4.12 9.94 -0.23
N VAL A 259 3.34 8.90 0.11
CA VAL A 259 2.64 8.07 -0.86
C VAL A 259 1.14 8.10 -0.57
N GLY A 260 0.34 8.23 -1.60
CA GLY A 260 -1.12 8.30 -1.47
C GLY A 260 -1.83 7.13 -2.14
N GLU A 261 -2.95 6.75 -1.55
CA GLU A 261 -3.87 5.79 -2.12
C GLU A 261 -4.98 6.52 -2.88
N TYR A 262 -4.97 6.38 -4.19
CA TYR A 262 -6.06 6.81 -5.07
C TYR A 262 -6.61 5.59 -5.81
N TRP A 263 -7.66 4.96 -5.26
CA TRP A 263 -8.16 3.68 -5.76
C TRP A 263 -8.98 3.84 -7.03
N THR A 264 -8.33 3.66 -8.18
CA THR A 264 -8.95 3.78 -9.50
C THR A 264 -8.21 2.94 -10.55
N HIS A 265 -8.94 2.45 -11.55
CA HIS A 265 -8.36 1.83 -12.75
C HIS A 265 -7.85 2.86 -13.78
N SER A 266 -8.16 4.14 -13.59
CA SER A 266 -7.89 5.20 -14.56
C SER A 266 -6.49 5.78 -14.42
N LEU A 267 -5.58 5.41 -15.33
CA LEU A 267 -4.27 6.05 -15.45
C LEU A 267 -4.37 7.57 -15.60
N ASP A 268 -5.36 8.06 -16.36
CA ASP A 268 -5.54 9.49 -16.59
C ASP A 268 -5.89 10.24 -15.30
N ALA A 269 -6.73 9.64 -14.43
CA ALA A 269 -7.05 10.20 -13.13
C ALA A 269 -5.81 10.26 -12.21
N LEU A 270 -5.01 9.19 -12.16
CA LEU A 270 -3.76 9.16 -11.39
C LEU A 270 -2.76 10.21 -11.89
N ARG A 271 -2.59 10.31 -13.21
CA ARG A 271 -1.70 11.33 -13.83
C ARG A 271 -2.17 12.75 -13.57
N ALA A 272 -3.48 12.99 -13.61
CA ALA A 272 -4.04 14.31 -13.30
C ALA A 272 -3.82 14.68 -11.82
N TYR A 273 -3.93 13.71 -10.92
CA TYR A 273 -3.68 13.92 -9.49
C TYR A 273 -2.21 14.21 -9.23
N ILE A 274 -1.30 13.35 -9.70
CA ILE A 274 0.15 13.46 -9.47
C ILE A 274 0.76 14.68 -10.20
N GLY A 275 0.19 15.09 -11.33
CA GLY A 275 0.61 16.27 -12.08
C GLY A 275 0.27 17.58 -11.38
N ALA A 276 -0.71 17.57 -10.48
CA ALA A 276 -1.10 18.72 -9.68
C ALA A 276 -0.34 18.81 -8.34
N GLU A 277 0.29 17.70 -7.90
CA GLU A 277 1.05 17.60 -6.65
C GLU A 277 2.41 16.92 -6.93
N GLU A 278 3.43 17.73 -7.21
CA GLU A 278 4.75 17.22 -7.66
C GLU A 278 5.53 16.43 -6.61
N SER A 279 5.17 16.56 -5.35
CA SER A 279 5.92 15.98 -4.21
C SER A 279 5.25 14.76 -3.59
N LEU A 280 4.29 14.15 -4.30
CA LEU A 280 3.53 12.98 -3.89
C LEU A 280 3.80 11.80 -4.84
N SER A 281 3.97 10.62 -4.27
CA SER A 281 3.92 9.35 -5.00
C SER A 281 2.54 8.71 -4.87
N LEU A 282 2.15 7.85 -5.80
CA LEU A 282 0.90 7.08 -5.72
C LEU A 282 1.16 5.59 -5.84
N PHE A 283 0.30 4.79 -5.21
CA PHE A 283 0.22 3.36 -5.48
C PHE A 283 -0.30 3.09 -6.89
N ASP A 284 0.31 2.11 -7.58
CA ASP A 284 -0.08 1.71 -8.93
C ASP A 284 -1.27 0.74 -8.90
N VAL A 285 -2.44 1.28 -8.64
CA VAL A 285 -3.69 0.50 -8.60
C VAL A 285 -4.01 -0.16 -9.95
N PRO A 286 -3.85 0.50 -11.12
CA PRO A 286 -4.01 -0.16 -12.42
C PRO A 286 -3.11 -1.40 -12.60
N LEU A 287 -1.84 -1.35 -12.18
CA LEU A 287 -0.94 -2.50 -12.27
C LEU A 287 -1.41 -3.66 -11.37
N HIS A 288 -1.86 -3.36 -10.15
CA HIS A 288 -2.47 -4.37 -9.28
C HIS A 288 -3.64 -5.07 -9.98
N PHE A 289 -4.54 -4.32 -10.62
CA PHE A 289 -5.66 -4.91 -11.36
C PHE A 289 -5.21 -5.70 -12.59
N ASN A 290 -4.13 -5.33 -13.25
CA ASN A 290 -3.55 -6.14 -14.32
C ASN A 290 -3.09 -7.50 -13.77
N PHE A 291 -2.42 -7.54 -12.61
CA PHE A 291 -2.03 -8.78 -11.92
C PHE A 291 -3.24 -9.60 -11.48
N PHE A 292 -4.23 -8.96 -10.87
CA PHE A 292 -5.47 -9.62 -10.48
C PHE A 292 -6.14 -10.27 -11.68
N ASN A 293 -6.42 -9.52 -12.76
CA ASN A 293 -7.07 -10.02 -13.96
C ASN A 293 -6.28 -11.14 -14.63
N ALA A 294 -4.96 -11.02 -14.73
CA ALA A 294 -4.06 -12.06 -15.23
C ALA A 294 -4.20 -13.35 -14.42
N SER A 295 -4.26 -13.24 -13.09
CA SER A 295 -4.38 -14.38 -12.19
C SER A 295 -5.74 -15.08 -12.26
N GLN A 296 -6.81 -14.38 -12.65
CA GLN A 296 -8.17 -14.95 -12.78
C GLN A 296 -8.39 -15.66 -14.11
N ASN A 297 -7.56 -15.40 -15.12
CA ASN A 297 -7.72 -15.98 -16.46
C ASN A 297 -6.39 -16.57 -16.99
N PRO A 298 -5.89 -17.68 -16.44
CA PRO A 298 -4.61 -18.26 -16.84
C PRO A 298 -4.55 -18.65 -18.32
N ASP A 299 -5.66 -19.10 -18.91
CA ASP A 299 -5.72 -19.50 -20.33
C ASP A 299 -5.67 -18.30 -21.28
N GLY A 300 -6.14 -17.16 -20.85
CA GLY A 300 -6.13 -15.91 -21.62
C GLY A 300 -5.01 -14.93 -21.25
N LEU A 301 -4.08 -15.35 -20.41
CA LEU A 301 -2.95 -14.51 -19.99
C LEU A 301 -2.07 -14.17 -21.18
N ASP A 302 -1.88 -12.87 -21.39
CA ASP A 302 -0.97 -12.29 -22.36
C ASP A 302 -0.01 -11.36 -21.64
N PHE A 303 1.24 -11.79 -21.47
CA PHE A 303 2.25 -11.03 -20.75
C PHE A 303 2.65 -9.74 -21.46
N THR A 304 2.43 -9.62 -22.79
CA THR A 304 2.80 -8.42 -23.53
C THR A 304 2.01 -7.19 -23.10
N HIS A 305 0.84 -7.39 -22.47
CA HIS A 305 -0.08 -6.36 -21.99
C HIS A 305 -0.05 -6.15 -20.47
N ILE A 306 0.83 -6.84 -19.74
CA ILE A 306 0.82 -6.83 -18.27
C ILE A 306 1.01 -5.43 -17.64
N PHE A 307 1.68 -4.53 -18.35
CA PHE A 307 1.92 -3.15 -17.90
C PHE A 307 1.01 -2.11 -18.56
N ASP A 308 0.06 -2.53 -19.41
CA ASP A 308 -0.82 -1.59 -20.11
C ASP A 308 -1.63 -0.75 -19.12
N GLY A 309 -1.66 0.56 -19.34
CA GLY A 309 -2.41 1.48 -18.51
C GLY A 309 -1.88 1.63 -17.08
N SER A 310 -0.70 1.09 -16.75
CA SER A 310 -0.10 1.22 -15.42
C SER A 310 0.55 2.59 -15.19
N LEU A 311 0.56 3.03 -13.94
CA LEU A 311 1.22 4.28 -13.55
C LEU A 311 2.74 4.17 -13.66
N VAL A 312 3.32 3.02 -13.34
CA VAL A 312 4.77 2.79 -13.41
C VAL A 312 5.33 2.97 -14.82
N THR A 313 4.54 2.69 -15.85
CA THR A 313 4.93 2.94 -17.24
C THR A 313 4.91 4.43 -17.57
N ALA A 314 3.99 5.19 -16.98
CA ALA A 314 3.81 6.61 -17.27
C ALA A 314 4.69 7.53 -16.40
N ASP A 315 4.92 7.17 -15.13
CA ASP A 315 5.73 7.92 -14.17
C ASP A 315 6.47 6.96 -13.22
N PRO A 316 7.58 6.36 -13.67
CA PRO A 316 8.29 5.33 -12.91
C PRO A 316 8.90 5.84 -11.59
N ILE A 317 9.10 7.14 -11.44
CA ILE A 317 9.77 7.73 -10.28
C ILE A 317 8.79 7.93 -9.12
N ARG A 318 7.56 8.40 -9.42
CA ARG A 318 6.56 8.69 -8.40
C ARG A 318 5.53 7.58 -8.24
N THR A 319 5.91 6.36 -8.57
CA THR A 319 5.05 5.18 -8.49
C THR A 319 5.53 4.20 -7.45
N VAL A 320 4.65 3.84 -6.53
CA VAL A 320 4.81 2.70 -5.62
C VAL A 320 4.04 1.51 -6.19
N THR A 321 4.77 0.49 -6.66
CA THR A 321 4.18 -0.74 -7.20
C THR A 321 3.88 -1.73 -6.08
N PHE A 322 2.80 -2.50 -6.20
CA PHE A 322 2.41 -3.52 -5.21
C PHE A 322 1.66 -4.68 -5.86
N VAL A 323 1.64 -5.84 -5.21
CA VAL A 323 0.89 -7.02 -5.65
C VAL A 323 -0.43 -7.11 -4.88
N GLU A 324 -0.39 -6.99 -3.58
CA GLU A 324 -1.50 -7.04 -2.63
C GLU A 324 -1.39 -5.92 -1.61
N ASN A 325 -2.52 -5.59 -0.98
CA ASN A 325 -2.58 -4.78 0.23
C ASN A 325 -3.64 -5.35 1.21
N HIS A 326 -3.90 -4.65 2.30
CA HIS A 326 -4.86 -5.07 3.32
C HIS A 326 -6.32 -5.05 2.83
N ASP A 327 -6.68 -4.17 1.88
CA ASP A 327 -8.03 -4.02 1.35
C ASP A 327 -8.34 -4.97 0.19
N THR A 328 -7.32 -5.52 -0.47
CA THR A 328 -7.52 -6.51 -1.55
C THR A 328 -7.72 -7.93 -1.04
N GLN A 329 -7.57 -8.15 0.27
CA GLN A 329 -7.75 -9.45 0.91
C GLN A 329 -9.20 -9.94 0.82
N PRO A 330 -9.44 -11.27 0.93
CA PRO A 330 -10.79 -11.82 0.94
C PRO A 330 -11.71 -11.16 1.97
N ASP A 331 -12.99 -10.99 1.63
CA ASP A 331 -14.03 -10.37 2.44
C ASP A 331 -13.83 -8.86 2.75
N GLN A 332 -12.88 -8.19 2.10
CA GLN A 332 -12.72 -6.75 2.21
C GLN A 332 -13.47 -6.00 1.10
N ALA A 333 -13.73 -4.70 1.33
CA ALA A 333 -14.54 -3.89 0.40
C ALA A 333 -13.94 -3.76 -1.00
N LEU A 334 -12.63 -3.84 -1.13
CA LEU A 334 -11.86 -3.77 -2.37
C LEU A 334 -11.28 -5.13 -2.77
N GLU A 335 -11.91 -6.23 -2.32
CA GLU A 335 -11.44 -7.58 -2.59
C GLU A 335 -11.06 -7.79 -4.07
N SER A 336 -9.79 -8.00 -4.30
CA SER A 336 -9.20 -8.25 -5.61
C SER A 336 -7.92 -9.07 -5.48
N THR A 337 -8.02 -10.18 -4.73
CA THR A 337 -6.87 -11.03 -4.40
C THR A 337 -6.23 -11.63 -5.63
N VAL A 338 -4.95 -11.36 -5.84
CA VAL A 338 -4.14 -11.97 -6.90
C VAL A 338 -3.96 -13.46 -6.60
N GLY A 339 -4.28 -14.31 -7.57
CA GLY A 339 -4.17 -15.76 -7.41
C GLY A 339 -2.77 -16.16 -6.95
N HIS A 340 -2.69 -16.99 -5.92
CA HIS A 340 -1.41 -17.35 -5.27
C HIS A 340 -0.39 -17.92 -6.27
N TRP A 341 -0.85 -18.68 -7.27
CA TRP A 341 0.00 -19.22 -8.34
C TRP A 341 0.69 -18.14 -9.18
N PHE A 342 0.09 -16.93 -9.30
CA PHE A 342 0.62 -15.82 -10.09
C PHE A 342 1.50 -14.87 -9.27
N LYS A 343 1.38 -14.85 -7.95
CA LYS A 343 2.15 -13.94 -7.07
C LYS A 343 3.65 -13.97 -7.29
N PRO A 344 4.32 -15.13 -7.52
CA PRO A 344 5.75 -15.13 -7.82
C PRO A 344 6.11 -14.32 -9.08
N ALA A 345 5.28 -14.40 -10.14
CA ALA A 345 5.48 -13.60 -11.36
C ALA A 345 5.23 -12.10 -11.09
N ALA A 346 4.15 -11.76 -10.38
CA ALA A 346 3.82 -10.38 -10.03
C ALA A 346 4.94 -9.75 -9.18
N TYR A 347 5.48 -10.47 -8.19
CA TYR A 347 6.62 -9.99 -7.40
C TYR A 347 7.90 -9.89 -8.21
N ALA A 348 8.20 -10.83 -9.13
CA ALA A 348 9.33 -10.69 -10.04
C ALA A 348 9.22 -9.43 -10.91
N LEU A 349 8.02 -9.14 -11.42
CA LEU A 349 7.73 -7.94 -12.24
C LEU A 349 7.93 -6.62 -11.49
N ILE A 350 7.68 -6.55 -10.19
CA ILE A 350 7.88 -5.31 -9.43
C ILE A 350 9.24 -5.24 -8.73
N LEU A 351 9.85 -6.37 -8.35
CA LEU A 351 11.11 -6.40 -7.62
C LEU A 351 12.34 -6.37 -8.52
N LEU A 352 12.33 -7.09 -9.66
CA LEU A 352 13.52 -7.29 -10.47
C LEU A 352 13.61 -6.33 -11.67
N ARG A 353 12.64 -5.46 -11.85
CA ARG A 353 12.66 -4.38 -12.86
C ARG A 353 13.20 -3.08 -12.26
N GLU A 354 13.60 -2.15 -13.15
CA GLU A 354 14.18 -0.86 -12.75
C GLU A 354 13.13 0.14 -12.24
N ALA A 355 11.95 0.15 -12.88
CA ALA A 355 10.93 1.15 -12.70
C ALA A 355 10.08 0.92 -11.43
N GLY A 356 9.72 2.00 -10.75
CA GLY A 356 8.85 1.97 -9.58
C GLY A 356 9.57 1.68 -8.26
N TYR A 357 8.91 2.00 -7.16
CA TYR A 357 9.33 1.65 -5.80
C TYR A 357 8.43 0.52 -5.28
N PRO A 358 8.92 -0.73 -5.19
CA PRO A 358 8.07 -1.85 -4.87
C PRO A 358 7.68 -1.88 -3.39
N CYS A 359 6.41 -2.17 -3.13
CA CYS A 359 5.85 -2.42 -1.80
C CYS A 359 5.48 -3.89 -1.67
N VAL A 360 6.11 -4.57 -0.72
CA VAL A 360 5.85 -5.96 -0.36
C VAL A 360 4.74 -5.99 0.70
N PHE A 361 3.79 -6.90 0.56
CA PHE A 361 2.71 -7.05 1.51
C PHE A 361 3.09 -8.01 2.65
N PHE A 362 2.77 -7.64 3.90
CA PHE A 362 3.11 -8.41 5.11
C PHE A 362 2.63 -9.87 5.04
N ALA A 363 1.38 -10.08 4.61
CA ALA A 363 0.82 -11.43 4.56
C ALA A 363 1.46 -12.31 3.47
N ASP A 364 1.93 -11.71 2.37
CA ASP A 364 2.65 -12.45 1.34
C ASP A 364 4.06 -12.85 1.77
N LEU A 365 4.70 -12.05 2.63
CA LEU A 365 6.03 -12.36 3.16
C LEU A 365 5.99 -13.39 4.30
N TYR A 366 5.06 -13.25 5.25
CA TYR A 366 5.03 -14.04 6.47
C TYR A 366 3.90 -15.07 6.53
N GLY A 367 2.91 -14.95 5.68
CA GLY A 367 1.67 -15.70 5.77
C GLY A 367 0.81 -15.30 6.97
N LEU A 368 -0.42 -15.76 6.98
CA LEU A 368 -1.35 -15.69 8.11
C LEU A 368 -1.97 -17.09 8.29
N PRO A 369 -1.26 -18.03 8.93
CA PRO A 369 -1.69 -19.43 8.99
C PRO A 369 -3.05 -19.64 9.65
N ASN A 370 -3.43 -18.78 10.62
CA ASN A 370 -4.71 -18.86 11.31
C ASN A 370 -5.89 -18.51 10.38
N ASP A 371 -5.64 -17.76 9.33
CA ASP A 371 -6.63 -17.29 8.34
C ASP A 371 -6.48 -18.04 7.00
N GLY A 372 -5.60 -19.05 6.95
CA GLY A 372 -5.38 -19.87 5.76
C GLY A 372 -4.68 -19.14 4.61
N ILE A 373 -4.01 -18.01 4.88
CA ILE A 373 -3.26 -17.24 3.89
C ILE A 373 -1.79 -17.67 3.90
N PRO A 374 -1.31 -18.39 2.86
CA PRO A 374 0.08 -18.84 2.81
C PRO A 374 1.03 -17.70 2.43
N ALA A 375 2.27 -17.77 2.92
CA ALA A 375 3.34 -16.93 2.41
C ALA A 375 3.71 -17.31 0.97
N VAL A 376 4.23 -16.35 0.20
CA VAL A 376 4.78 -16.59 -1.13
C VAL A 376 6.20 -17.13 -0.98
N ALA A 377 6.38 -18.41 -1.27
CA ALA A 377 7.62 -19.12 -0.97
C ALA A 377 8.85 -18.56 -1.73
N GLU A 378 8.65 -18.02 -2.92
CA GLU A 378 9.66 -17.45 -3.80
C GLU A 378 10.09 -16.01 -3.39
N LEU A 379 9.25 -15.33 -2.62
CA LEU A 379 9.42 -13.91 -2.32
C LEU A 379 10.74 -13.58 -1.60
N PRO A 380 11.19 -14.32 -0.59
CA PRO A 380 12.49 -14.05 0.04
C PRO A 380 13.67 -14.09 -0.93
N LEU A 381 13.68 -15.04 -1.88
CA LEU A 381 14.72 -15.12 -2.90
C LEU A 381 14.65 -13.96 -3.89
N LEU A 382 13.45 -13.58 -4.33
CA LEU A 382 13.26 -12.43 -5.23
C LEU A 382 13.73 -11.12 -4.59
N MET A 383 13.53 -10.95 -3.29
CA MET A 383 13.99 -9.79 -2.53
C MET A 383 15.52 -9.74 -2.46
N GLU A 384 16.18 -10.87 -2.18
CA GLU A 384 17.65 -10.97 -2.16
C GLU A 384 18.25 -10.70 -3.55
N ILE A 385 17.64 -11.25 -4.61
CA ILE A 385 18.06 -10.95 -5.98
C ILE A 385 17.92 -9.45 -6.30
N ARG A 386 16.86 -8.80 -5.81
CA ARG A 386 16.71 -7.36 -5.97
C ARG A 386 17.87 -6.59 -5.34
N GLU A 387 18.21 -6.96 -4.10
CA GLU A 387 19.23 -6.27 -3.31
C GLU A 387 20.63 -6.43 -3.91
N ASP A 388 20.98 -7.64 -4.35
CA ASP A 388 22.36 -7.99 -4.69
C ASP A 388 22.64 -8.03 -6.21
N PHE A 389 21.62 -8.24 -7.05
CA PHE A 389 21.83 -8.53 -8.48
C PHE A 389 21.06 -7.64 -9.45
N ALA A 390 19.85 -7.17 -9.13
CA ALA A 390 18.97 -6.48 -10.09
C ALA A 390 19.42 -5.04 -10.40
N PHE A 391 20.65 -4.85 -10.85
CA PHE A 391 21.26 -3.56 -11.15
C PHE A 391 21.58 -3.38 -12.64
N GLY A 392 21.97 -2.17 -13.00
CA GLY A 392 22.39 -1.82 -14.35
C GLY A 392 21.19 -1.59 -15.30
N LYS A 393 21.52 -1.42 -16.57
CA LYS A 393 20.53 -1.12 -17.61
C LYS A 393 19.56 -2.29 -17.80
N GLN A 394 18.29 -1.98 -17.95
CA GLN A 394 17.24 -2.94 -18.27
C GLN A 394 17.04 -3.07 -19.78
N ASN A 395 16.90 -4.31 -20.26
CA ASN A 395 16.44 -4.60 -21.62
C ASN A 395 15.20 -5.48 -21.54
N ASP A 396 14.13 -5.09 -22.23
CA ASP A 396 12.83 -5.76 -22.22
C ASP A 396 12.60 -6.58 -23.49
N TYR A 397 11.99 -7.77 -23.32
CA TYR A 397 11.64 -8.72 -24.37
C TYR A 397 10.19 -9.18 -24.20
N PHE A 398 9.25 -8.22 -24.31
CA PHE A 398 7.80 -8.42 -24.18
C PHE A 398 7.15 -8.48 -25.55
N ASP A 399 7.59 -9.40 -26.41
CA ASP A 399 7.24 -9.52 -27.83
C ASP A 399 6.44 -10.78 -28.19
N GLU A 400 6.26 -11.71 -27.23
CA GLU A 400 5.48 -12.95 -27.39
C GLU A 400 4.51 -13.12 -26.23
N PRO A 401 3.20 -13.37 -26.48
CA PRO A 401 2.18 -13.45 -25.43
C PRO A 401 2.46 -14.46 -24.33
N ASP A 402 3.01 -15.61 -24.70
CA ASP A 402 3.17 -16.77 -23.82
C ASP A 402 4.50 -16.78 -23.07
N ILE A 403 5.51 -16.07 -23.57
CA ILE A 403 6.86 -16.04 -23.00
C ILE A 403 7.46 -14.65 -23.16
N VAL A 404 7.77 -14.01 -22.05
CA VAL A 404 8.43 -12.73 -21.99
C VAL A 404 9.64 -12.80 -21.08
N GLY A 405 10.50 -11.79 -21.14
CA GLY A 405 11.62 -11.69 -20.25
C GLY A 405 12.20 -10.30 -20.20
N TRP A 406 13.12 -10.11 -19.30
CA TRP A 406 13.97 -8.91 -19.22
C TRP A 406 15.31 -9.25 -18.61
N THR A 407 16.28 -8.39 -18.85
CA THR A 407 17.61 -8.49 -18.24
C THR A 407 17.98 -7.21 -17.52
N ARG A 408 18.81 -7.31 -16.52
CA ARG A 408 19.56 -6.22 -15.90
C ARG A 408 21.03 -6.49 -16.18
N GLU A 409 21.72 -5.53 -16.82
CA GLU A 409 23.10 -5.74 -17.31
C GLU A 409 24.18 -5.71 -16.21
N GLY A 410 23.78 -5.49 -14.95
CA GLY A 410 24.69 -5.31 -13.85
C GLY A 410 25.35 -3.93 -13.80
N SER A 411 26.05 -3.67 -12.71
CA SER A 411 26.84 -2.47 -12.44
C SER A 411 27.91 -2.78 -11.40
N GLU A 412 28.64 -1.76 -10.91
CA GLU A 412 29.56 -1.91 -9.77
C GLU A 412 28.84 -2.33 -8.46
N GLU A 413 27.50 -2.12 -8.38
CA GLU A 413 26.70 -2.45 -7.21
C GLU A 413 26.14 -3.88 -7.23
N GLY A 414 25.99 -4.53 -8.39
CA GLY A 414 25.47 -5.90 -8.51
C GLY A 414 25.61 -6.46 -9.92
N ALA A 415 25.75 -7.77 -10.02
CA ALA A 415 26.20 -8.47 -11.25
C ALA A 415 25.13 -8.57 -12.36
N GLY A 416 23.89 -8.18 -12.12
CA GLY A 416 22.82 -8.33 -13.09
C GLY A 416 22.00 -9.61 -12.93
N CYS A 417 20.87 -9.68 -13.65
CA CYS A 417 20.01 -10.86 -13.67
C CYS A 417 19.26 -10.96 -15.00
N ALA A 418 18.81 -12.17 -15.36
CA ALA A 418 17.89 -12.41 -16.47
C ALA A 418 16.65 -13.13 -15.93
N VAL A 419 15.47 -12.64 -16.30
CA VAL A 419 14.19 -13.18 -15.84
C VAL A 419 13.34 -13.58 -17.04
N VAL A 420 12.77 -14.76 -16.98
CA VAL A 420 11.81 -15.28 -17.97
C VAL A 420 10.50 -15.61 -17.28
N LEU A 421 9.40 -15.11 -17.81
CA LEU A 421 8.05 -15.52 -17.44
C LEU A 421 7.44 -16.33 -18.57
N SER A 422 6.86 -17.49 -18.26
CA SER A 422 6.20 -18.33 -19.24
C SER A 422 4.94 -18.97 -18.67
N ARG A 423 3.84 -18.91 -19.42
CA ARG A 423 2.61 -19.64 -19.08
C ARG A 423 2.58 -21.05 -19.65
N GLN A 424 3.49 -21.38 -20.55
CA GLN A 424 3.58 -22.68 -21.21
C GLN A 424 4.75 -23.49 -20.67
N ASP A 425 4.62 -24.79 -20.73
CA ASP A 425 5.72 -25.70 -20.42
C ASP A 425 6.81 -25.60 -21.47
N GLY A 426 8.01 -25.30 -21.05
CA GLY A 426 9.19 -25.22 -21.91
C GLY A 426 9.29 -23.91 -22.71
N GLY A 427 10.19 -23.90 -23.69
CA GLY A 427 10.55 -22.71 -24.44
C GLY A 427 11.78 -22.02 -23.89
N ALA A 428 12.27 -21.03 -24.63
CA ALA A 428 13.42 -20.20 -24.21
C ALA A 428 13.30 -18.82 -24.82
N LYS A 429 13.71 -17.80 -24.08
CA LYS A 429 13.77 -16.41 -24.56
C LYS A 429 15.19 -16.03 -24.93
N LEU A 430 15.39 -15.55 -26.15
CA LEU A 430 16.68 -14.99 -26.57
C LEU A 430 16.82 -13.58 -25.97
N MET A 431 17.80 -13.39 -25.09
CA MET A 431 18.00 -12.11 -24.39
C MET A 431 19.48 -11.75 -24.29
N ASN A 432 19.78 -10.46 -24.20
CA ASN A 432 21.13 -9.93 -24.02
C ASN A 432 21.32 -9.44 -22.58
N VAL A 433 22.34 -9.95 -21.90
CA VAL A 433 22.73 -9.56 -20.53
C VAL A 433 23.83 -8.51 -20.50
N GLY A 434 24.30 -8.05 -21.68
CA GLY A 434 25.38 -7.11 -21.82
C GLY A 434 26.70 -7.78 -22.24
N ALA A 435 27.47 -7.10 -23.09
CA ALA A 435 28.75 -7.61 -23.59
C ALA A 435 29.80 -7.78 -22.47
N ALA A 436 29.61 -7.20 -21.30
CA ALA A 436 30.50 -7.40 -20.15
C ALA A 436 30.50 -8.85 -19.65
N HIS A 437 29.39 -9.57 -19.88
CA HIS A 437 29.15 -10.97 -19.47
C HIS A 437 29.56 -12.00 -20.55
N ALA A 438 30.22 -11.56 -21.64
CA ALA A 438 30.62 -12.45 -22.72
C ALA A 438 31.48 -13.64 -22.21
N GLY A 439 31.06 -14.87 -22.59
CA GLY A 439 31.73 -16.10 -22.19
C GLY A 439 31.42 -16.60 -20.78
N GLU A 440 30.57 -15.93 -20.01
CA GLU A 440 30.14 -16.37 -18.69
C GLU A 440 29.13 -17.51 -18.76
N SER A 441 29.08 -18.30 -17.69
CA SER A 441 27.99 -19.26 -17.41
C SER A 441 27.00 -18.62 -16.46
N TRP A 442 25.72 -18.71 -16.77
CA TRP A 442 24.64 -18.27 -15.90
C TRP A 442 23.75 -19.44 -15.49
N VAL A 443 23.39 -19.52 -14.21
CA VAL A 443 22.61 -20.62 -13.63
C VAL A 443 21.22 -20.17 -13.21
N CYS A 444 20.25 -21.06 -13.40
CA CYS A 444 18.87 -20.83 -12.92
C CYS A 444 18.82 -21.01 -11.40
N VAL A 445 18.50 -19.92 -10.68
CA VAL A 445 18.38 -19.92 -9.22
C VAL A 445 16.94 -20.02 -8.74
N LEU A 446 15.99 -19.69 -9.63
CA LEU A 446 14.54 -19.88 -9.43
C LEU A 446 13.96 -20.45 -10.73
N GLY A 447 13.29 -21.59 -10.67
CA GLY A 447 12.77 -22.32 -11.82
C GLY A 447 13.34 -23.73 -11.91
N GLU A 448 13.47 -24.27 -13.11
CA GLU A 448 14.13 -25.56 -13.34
C GLU A 448 15.65 -25.38 -13.39
N GLU A 449 16.39 -26.35 -12.81
CA GLU A 449 17.84 -26.36 -12.86
C GLU A 449 18.36 -26.35 -14.31
N ASN A 450 19.10 -25.30 -14.65
CA ASN A 450 19.66 -25.11 -15.97
C ASN A 450 20.88 -24.21 -15.91
N THR A 451 21.79 -24.37 -16.89
CA THR A 451 22.97 -23.49 -17.06
C THR A 451 22.98 -23.00 -18.50
N VAL A 452 23.22 -21.71 -18.67
CA VAL A 452 23.24 -21.02 -19.95
C VAL A 452 24.61 -20.42 -20.19
N GLN A 453 25.13 -20.60 -21.39
CA GLN A 453 26.41 -19.97 -21.83
C GLN A 453 26.11 -18.68 -22.58
N ILE A 454 26.71 -17.59 -22.13
CA ILE A 454 26.61 -16.27 -22.78
C ILE A 454 27.61 -16.23 -23.94
N ASP A 455 27.16 -15.79 -25.10
CA ASP A 455 28.03 -15.67 -26.28
C ASP A 455 28.96 -14.43 -26.22
N ASP A 456 29.80 -14.28 -27.24
CA ASP A 456 30.80 -13.20 -27.33
C ASP A 456 30.17 -11.80 -27.41
N GLU A 457 28.85 -11.69 -27.67
CA GLU A 457 28.09 -10.43 -27.80
C GLU A 457 27.12 -10.18 -26.61
N GLY A 458 27.13 -11.10 -25.64
CA GLY A 458 26.27 -11.00 -24.44
C GLY A 458 24.86 -11.63 -24.61
N TRP A 459 24.62 -12.39 -25.68
CA TRP A 459 23.34 -13.06 -25.93
C TRP A 459 23.31 -14.50 -25.42
N ALA A 460 22.13 -14.94 -25.01
CA ALA A 460 21.87 -16.35 -24.75
C ALA A 460 20.37 -16.67 -24.86
N HIS A 461 20.06 -17.95 -25.05
CA HIS A 461 18.72 -18.50 -24.91
C HIS A 461 18.50 -18.91 -23.45
N PHE A 462 17.59 -18.24 -22.75
CA PHE A 462 17.23 -18.53 -21.37
C PHE A 462 15.98 -19.39 -21.33
N PRO A 463 16.09 -20.68 -20.95
CA PRO A 463 14.93 -21.57 -20.84
C PRO A 463 13.92 -21.11 -19.80
N ALA A 464 12.62 -21.28 -20.09
CA ALA A 464 11.54 -20.99 -19.13
C ALA A 464 11.25 -22.19 -18.22
N GLY A 465 11.60 -23.43 -18.64
CA GLY A 465 11.23 -24.63 -17.90
C GLY A 465 9.72 -24.82 -17.79
N ASN A 466 9.29 -25.54 -16.75
CA ASN A 466 7.87 -25.71 -16.39
C ASN A 466 7.42 -24.75 -15.28
N ALA A 467 8.28 -23.79 -14.92
CA ALA A 467 7.97 -22.79 -13.91
C ALA A 467 7.42 -21.51 -14.55
N LEU A 468 6.45 -20.86 -13.88
CA LEU A 468 5.93 -19.56 -14.31
C LEU A 468 7.03 -18.50 -14.35
N VAL A 469 8.01 -18.58 -13.43
CA VAL A 469 9.13 -17.65 -13.29
C VAL A 469 10.44 -18.44 -13.32
N SER A 470 11.38 -18.01 -14.15
CA SER A 470 12.76 -18.49 -14.12
C SER A 470 13.69 -17.29 -13.99
N VAL A 471 14.62 -17.35 -13.05
CA VAL A 471 15.62 -16.30 -12.82
C VAL A 471 17.01 -16.89 -12.94
N TYR A 472 17.85 -16.22 -13.74
CA TYR A 472 19.23 -16.61 -14.02
C TYR A 472 20.19 -15.56 -13.47
N LEU A 473 21.25 -16.03 -12.84
CA LEU A 473 22.35 -15.22 -12.30
C LEU A 473 23.70 -15.80 -12.76
N PRO A 474 24.80 -15.03 -12.73
CA PRO A 474 26.14 -15.56 -12.94
C PRO A 474 26.43 -16.79 -12.07
N GLU A 475 27.26 -17.73 -12.57
CA GLU A 475 27.48 -19.05 -11.94
C GLU A 475 28.04 -18.98 -10.50
N ASP A 476 28.70 -17.89 -10.13
CA ASP A 476 29.24 -17.64 -8.78
C ASP A 476 28.21 -17.04 -7.82
N ALA A 477 27.04 -16.59 -8.33
CA ALA A 477 25.99 -15.96 -7.53
C ALA A 477 25.42 -16.86 -6.41
N PRO A 478 25.21 -18.19 -6.60
CA PRO A 478 24.72 -19.06 -5.53
C PRO A 478 25.59 -19.09 -4.27
N GLU A 479 26.88 -18.77 -4.37
CA GLU A 479 27.77 -18.65 -3.21
C GLU A 479 27.44 -17.40 -2.37
N ILE A 480 26.88 -16.36 -2.99
CA ILE A 480 26.45 -15.11 -2.36
C ILE A 480 25.08 -15.30 -1.71
N LEU A 481 24.16 -16.02 -2.37
CA LEU A 481 22.81 -16.35 -1.90
C LEU A 481 22.82 -17.39 -0.73
N SER A 482 23.82 -17.38 0.14
CA SER A 482 24.18 -18.48 1.04
C SER A 482 23.16 -18.81 2.15
N ASN A 483 22.11 -18.03 2.31
CA ASN A 483 21.15 -18.16 3.42
C ASN A 483 19.73 -18.61 3.01
N ILE A 484 19.43 -18.71 1.71
CA ILE A 484 18.12 -19.14 1.21
C ILE A 484 18.28 -20.43 0.41
N PRO A 485 17.53 -21.50 0.69
CA PRO A 485 17.55 -22.71 -0.13
C PRO A 485 17.16 -22.36 -1.57
N ILE A 486 17.94 -22.80 -2.56
CA ILE A 486 17.59 -22.72 -3.98
C ILE A 486 16.28 -23.49 -4.15
N ILE A 487 15.23 -22.80 -4.60
CA ILE A 487 13.91 -23.39 -4.83
C ILE A 487 13.89 -23.90 -6.27
N VAL A 488 14.39 -25.12 -6.44
CA VAL A 488 14.23 -25.85 -7.70
C VAL A 488 12.88 -26.56 -7.62
N ARG A 489 11.88 -26.12 -8.39
CA ARG A 489 10.61 -26.83 -8.52
C ARG A 489 10.71 -27.84 -9.67
N SER A 490 10.84 -29.12 -9.35
CA SER A 490 10.42 -30.19 -10.25
C SER A 490 8.95 -30.44 -10.00
N ASN A 491 8.13 -30.20 -11.02
CA ASN A 491 6.71 -30.57 -11.20
C ASN A 491 5.66 -29.69 -10.53
N ARG A 492 4.78 -29.15 -11.38
CA ARG A 492 3.41 -28.85 -11.01
C ARG A 492 2.74 -30.19 -10.70
N GLU A 493 2.59 -30.52 -9.43
CA GLU A 493 1.56 -31.45 -9.01
C GLU A 493 0.34 -30.62 -8.58
N ASP A 494 -0.73 -30.76 -9.38
CA ASP A 494 -2.19 -30.50 -9.26
C ASP A 494 -2.68 -29.29 -8.44
#